data_7704372a765bfca558635003ca4b01e5
#
_entry.id   7704372a765bfca558635003ca4b01e5
#
_cell.length_a   1.000
_cell.length_b   1.000
_cell.length_c   1.000
_cell.angle_alpha   90.00
_cell.angle_beta   90.00
_cell.angle_gamma   90.00
#
_symmetry.space_group_name_H-M   'P 1'
#
loop_
_entity.id
_entity.type
_entity.pdbx_description
1 polymer ?
#
loop_
_entity_poly.entity_id
_entity_poly.type
_entity_poly.pdbx_seq_one_letter_code
_entity_poly.pdbx_strand_id
1 'polypeptide(L)'
;ESEQGRRWEQEIAATVDSAGGCLLGPNCIGVLNSNYHGVFTTPIPELDPQGCDLVSSSGATAVFLLEAGMQMGLKFAGVYSVGNGAQVGVEDVLEHLDRTFDPVKDSRIKLLYLESVTNPQKLLKHASSLIRKGVQIAAIKAGSTVAGSRAAASHTGAITNSDMVVRALFRKAGIVYCSSREELLSVASVFHYKELKGKNIAIITHAGGSAVMLTDALSLGGLEVPAIEGRDAEKLLANLHPGSSVSNPIDFLATGTAEQLGMIIDYCENTFDQIDAMVVVFGSPGLFDVANVYAV
;
A
#
# COMPACT_ATOMS: atom_id res chain seq x y z
N GLU A 1 -20.52 15.48 18.92
CA GLU A 1 -21.35 14.36 19.45
C GLU A 1 -22.01 14.75 20.76
N SER A 2 -23.35 14.62 20.83
CA SER A 2 -24.10 14.90 22.06
C SER A 2 -24.00 13.68 23.01
N GLU A 3 -24.16 13.94 24.33
CA GLU A 3 -24.25 12.85 25.33
C GLU A 3 -25.42 11.91 25.02
N GLN A 4 -26.52 12.44 24.53
CA GLN A 4 -27.67 11.67 24.08
C GLN A 4 -27.36 10.76 22.90
N GLY A 5 -26.58 11.25 21.91
CA GLY A 5 -26.18 10.44 20.77
C GLY A 5 -25.30 9.26 21.19
N ARG A 6 -24.38 9.46 22.14
CA ARG A 6 -23.56 8.36 22.69
C ARG A 6 -24.41 7.32 23.43
N ARG A 7 -25.41 7.73 24.16
CA ARG A 7 -26.35 6.80 24.81
C ARG A 7 -27.10 5.96 23.80
N TRP A 8 -27.64 6.57 22.75
CA TRP A 8 -28.33 5.84 21.69
C TRP A 8 -27.41 4.85 20.97
N GLU A 9 -26.17 5.23 20.69
CA GLU A 9 -25.16 4.36 20.08
C GLU A 9 -24.90 3.13 20.94
N GLN A 10 -24.74 3.31 22.27
CA GLN A 10 -24.57 2.22 23.23
C GLN A 10 -25.81 1.33 23.32
N GLU A 11 -27.03 1.88 23.36
CA GLU A 11 -28.29 1.14 23.38
C GLU A 11 -28.48 0.29 22.12
N ILE A 12 -28.15 0.86 20.93
CA ILE A 12 -28.22 0.14 19.65
C ILE A 12 -27.21 -1.00 19.66
N ALA A 13 -25.96 -0.75 20.04
CA ALA A 13 -24.92 -1.79 20.08
C ALA A 13 -25.32 -2.93 21.04
N ALA A 14 -25.80 -2.63 22.25
CA ALA A 14 -26.27 -3.61 23.21
C ALA A 14 -27.48 -4.42 22.70
N THR A 15 -28.40 -3.77 21.98
CA THR A 15 -29.57 -4.45 21.39
C THR A 15 -29.13 -5.43 20.31
N VAL A 16 -28.21 -5.00 19.43
CA VAL A 16 -27.67 -5.85 18.37
C VAL A 16 -26.90 -7.02 18.94
N ASP A 17 -26.06 -6.79 19.99
CA ASP A 17 -25.34 -7.84 20.72
C ASP A 17 -26.30 -8.88 21.31
N SER A 18 -27.37 -8.44 21.95
CA SER A 18 -28.36 -9.34 22.56
C SER A 18 -29.10 -10.19 21.55
N ALA A 19 -29.22 -9.71 20.31
CA ALA A 19 -29.83 -10.42 19.18
C ALA A 19 -28.84 -11.31 18.41
N GLY A 20 -27.55 -11.34 18.81
CA GLY A 20 -26.50 -12.06 18.10
C GLY A 20 -26.16 -11.45 16.74
N GLY A 21 -26.48 -10.15 16.54
CA GLY A 21 -26.20 -9.42 15.32
C GLY A 21 -24.81 -8.78 15.30
N CYS A 22 -24.50 -8.09 14.18
CA CYS A 22 -23.25 -7.35 14.00
C CYS A 22 -23.58 -5.95 13.51
N LEU A 23 -23.08 -4.93 14.23
CA LEU A 23 -23.28 -3.52 13.91
C LEU A 23 -21.97 -2.90 13.40
N LEU A 24 -21.98 -2.46 12.14
CA LEU A 24 -20.95 -1.63 11.56
C LEU A 24 -21.40 -0.18 11.55
N GLY A 25 -20.51 0.72 11.95
CA GLY A 25 -20.82 2.14 12.05
C GLY A 25 -21.13 2.57 13.48
N PRO A 26 -21.91 3.67 13.67
CA PRO A 26 -22.47 4.55 12.64
C PRO A 26 -21.41 5.33 11.84
N ASN A 27 -21.86 6.19 10.93
CA ASN A 27 -20.99 7.06 10.14
C ASN A 27 -19.95 6.28 9.30
N CYS A 28 -20.39 5.25 8.59
CA CYS A 28 -19.57 4.42 7.70
C CYS A 28 -20.17 4.42 6.28
N ILE A 29 -19.40 3.97 5.29
CA ILE A 29 -19.88 3.78 3.91
C ILE A 29 -20.32 2.34 3.61
N GLY A 30 -20.17 1.44 4.57
CA GLY A 30 -20.56 0.04 4.43
C GLY A 30 -19.41 -0.92 4.16
N VAL A 31 -19.73 -2.10 3.67
CA VAL A 31 -18.79 -3.19 3.40
C VAL A 31 -18.93 -3.67 1.97
N LEU A 32 -17.80 -3.94 1.35
CA LEU A 32 -17.68 -4.52 0.04
C LEU A 32 -16.67 -5.68 0.10
N ASN A 33 -17.10 -6.88 -0.23
CA ASN A 33 -16.22 -8.04 -0.41
C ASN A 33 -16.88 -9.05 -1.35
N SER A 34 -16.21 -10.17 -1.61
CA SER A 34 -16.72 -11.21 -2.53
C SER A 34 -18.12 -11.76 -2.18
N ASN A 35 -18.54 -11.65 -0.92
CA ASN A 35 -19.81 -12.20 -0.43
C ASN A 35 -20.88 -11.12 -0.19
N TYR A 36 -20.50 -9.85 -0.06
CA TYR A 36 -21.42 -8.78 0.30
C TYR A 36 -21.03 -7.45 -0.35
N HIS A 37 -21.96 -6.83 -1.06
CA HIS A 37 -21.77 -5.56 -1.78
C HIS A 37 -22.66 -4.45 -1.18
N GLY A 38 -22.56 -4.22 0.10
CA GLY A 38 -23.35 -3.23 0.84
C GLY A 38 -22.62 -1.91 1.05
N VAL A 39 -22.23 -1.21 -0.02
CA VAL A 39 -21.69 0.15 0.03
C VAL A 39 -22.58 1.13 -0.70
N PHE A 40 -22.61 2.39 -0.23
CA PHE A 40 -23.41 3.48 -0.80
C PHE A 40 -22.54 4.65 -1.27
N THR A 41 -21.39 4.34 -1.85
CA THR A 41 -20.45 5.31 -2.40
C THR A 41 -20.03 4.96 -3.82
N THR A 42 -19.43 5.91 -4.52
CA THR A 42 -18.75 5.75 -5.81
C THR A 42 -17.39 6.42 -5.74
N PRO A 43 -16.38 5.94 -6.48
CA PRO A 43 -16.40 4.76 -7.34
C PRO A 43 -16.42 3.45 -6.57
N ILE A 44 -16.97 2.39 -7.17
CA ILE A 44 -16.93 1.03 -6.61
C ILE A 44 -15.84 0.28 -7.36
N PRO A 45 -14.79 -0.22 -6.69
CA PRO A 45 -13.73 -1.00 -7.33
C PRO A 45 -14.27 -2.33 -7.83
N GLU A 46 -13.76 -2.78 -8.96
CA GLU A 46 -13.86 -4.20 -9.33
C GLU A 46 -13.02 -5.01 -8.36
N LEU A 47 -13.61 -6.03 -7.74
CA LEU A 47 -12.95 -6.84 -6.74
C LEU A 47 -12.02 -7.87 -7.37
N ASP A 48 -10.82 -7.95 -6.83
CA ASP A 48 -9.81 -8.95 -7.15
C ASP A 48 -9.34 -9.63 -5.85
N PRO A 49 -9.47 -10.94 -5.69
CA PRO A 49 -9.04 -11.64 -4.48
C PRO A 49 -7.55 -11.45 -4.14
N GLN A 50 -6.72 -11.15 -5.12
CA GLN A 50 -5.30 -10.84 -4.92
C GLN A 50 -5.02 -9.35 -4.65
N GLY A 51 -6.05 -8.52 -4.67
CA GLY A 51 -5.96 -7.09 -4.35
C GLY A 51 -5.74 -6.83 -2.87
N CYS A 52 -5.95 -5.58 -2.44
CA CYS A 52 -5.82 -5.16 -1.04
C CYS A 52 -7.16 -5.24 -0.31
N ASP A 53 -7.16 -5.67 0.95
CA ASP A 53 -8.27 -5.34 1.86
C ASP A 53 -8.03 -3.98 2.51
N LEU A 54 -8.99 -3.10 2.40
CA LEU A 54 -8.98 -1.79 3.04
C LEU A 54 -9.92 -1.77 4.25
N VAL A 55 -9.37 -1.53 5.44
CA VAL A 55 -10.14 -1.36 6.68
C VAL A 55 -10.00 0.08 7.17
N SER A 56 -11.10 0.80 7.30
CA SER A 56 -11.06 2.23 7.57
C SER A 56 -12.06 2.67 8.65
N SER A 57 -11.57 3.45 9.61
CA SER A 57 -12.41 4.17 10.59
C SER A 57 -13.13 5.38 9.97
N SER A 58 -12.77 5.81 8.76
CA SER A 58 -13.38 6.95 8.08
C SER A 58 -13.91 6.56 6.71
N GLY A 59 -15.20 6.79 6.48
CA GLY A 59 -15.84 6.53 5.18
C GLY A 59 -15.25 7.40 4.06
N ALA A 60 -15.12 8.70 4.29
CA ALA A 60 -14.55 9.64 3.31
C ALA A 60 -13.10 9.30 2.97
N THR A 61 -12.28 8.98 3.97
CA THR A 61 -10.89 8.58 3.74
C THR A 61 -10.80 7.26 2.97
N ALA A 62 -11.72 6.31 3.23
CA ALA A 62 -11.79 5.08 2.44
C ALA A 62 -12.02 5.39 0.95
N VAL A 63 -12.96 6.29 0.63
CA VAL A 63 -13.21 6.70 -0.76
C VAL A 63 -11.98 7.33 -1.40
N PHE A 64 -11.30 8.26 -0.71
CA PHE A 64 -10.07 8.89 -1.23
C PHE A 64 -8.93 7.89 -1.45
N LEU A 65 -8.83 6.86 -0.60
CA LEU A 65 -7.84 5.78 -0.78
C LEU A 65 -8.21 4.89 -1.96
N LEU A 66 -9.49 4.57 -2.14
CA LEU A 66 -9.97 3.79 -3.28
C LEU A 66 -9.72 4.52 -4.60
N GLU A 67 -10.14 5.78 -4.70
CA GLU A 67 -9.96 6.59 -5.92
C GLU A 67 -8.50 6.69 -6.33
N ALA A 68 -7.64 7.09 -5.40
CA ALA A 68 -6.22 7.25 -5.69
C ALA A 68 -5.52 5.89 -5.96
N GLY A 69 -5.88 4.84 -5.21
CA GLY A 69 -5.34 3.50 -5.41
C GLY A 69 -5.69 2.93 -6.78
N MET A 70 -6.94 3.05 -7.21
CA MET A 70 -7.37 2.60 -8.55
C MET A 70 -6.65 3.36 -9.67
N GLN A 71 -6.40 4.67 -9.50
CA GLN A 71 -5.61 5.45 -10.46
C GLN A 71 -4.15 4.98 -10.54
N MET A 72 -3.60 4.43 -9.47
CA MET A 72 -2.26 3.83 -9.43
C MET A 72 -2.26 2.35 -9.89
N GLY A 73 -3.39 1.80 -10.30
CA GLY A 73 -3.53 0.41 -10.73
C GLY A 73 -3.70 -0.59 -9.59
N LEU A 74 -3.86 -0.15 -8.34
CA LEU A 74 -4.15 -1.06 -7.24
C LEU A 74 -5.52 -1.72 -7.40
N LYS A 75 -5.57 -2.99 -7.08
CA LYS A 75 -6.80 -3.79 -6.98
C LYS A 75 -7.21 -3.92 -5.52
N PHE A 76 -8.51 -4.10 -5.30
CA PHE A 76 -9.06 -4.30 -3.96
C PHE A 76 -9.77 -5.64 -3.88
N ALA A 77 -9.54 -6.38 -2.78
CA ALA A 77 -10.23 -7.62 -2.47
C ALA A 77 -11.45 -7.37 -1.58
N GLY A 78 -11.35 -6.38 -0.68
CA GLY A 78 -12.43 -5.99 0.19
C GLY A 78 -12.26 -4.57 0.74
N VAL A 79 -13.37 -3.97 1.14
CA VAL A 79 -13.44 -2.67 1.79
C VAL A 79 -14.34 -2.79 3.01
N TYR A 80 -13.82 -2.45 4.17
CA TYR A 80 -14.50 -2.53 5.46
C TYR A 80 -14.46 -1.15 6.12
N SER A 81 -15.55 -0.40 5.99
CA SER A 81 -15.68 0.90 6.65
C SER A 81 -16.39 0.71 7.97
N VAL A 82 -15.67 0.89 9.08
CA VAL A 82 -16.23 0.70 10.42
C VAL A 82 -16.80 1.98 11.02
N GLY A 83 -16.53 3.15 10.43
CA GLY A 83 -17.00 4.44 10.94
C GLY A 83 -16.57 4.68 12.38
N ASN A 84 -17.51 5.08 13.24
CA ASN A 84 -17.25 5.32 14.66
C ASN A 84 -16.90 4.05 15.45
N GLY A 85 -17.21 2.87 14.92
CA GLY A 85 -16.90 1.60 15.58
C GLY A 85 -17.64 1.35 16.88
N ALA A 86 -18.96 1.63 16.90
CA ALA A 86 -19.79 1.50 18.12
C ALA A 86 -19.78 0.08 18.72
N GLN A 87 -19.76 -0.94 17.87
CA GLN A 87 -19.63 -2.35 18.24
C GLN A 87 -18.39 -2.96 17.56
N VAL A 88 -18.28 -2.81 16.24
CA VAL A 88 -17.21 -3.41 15.44
C VAL A 88 -16.20 -2.34 15.03
N GLY A 89 -14.99 -2.42 15.55
CA GLY A 89 -13.85 -1.57 15.19
C GLY A 89 -12.90 -2.22 14.18
N VAL A 90 -11.80 -1.55 13.89
CA VAL A 90 -10.75 -2.04 12.98
C VAL A 90 -10.15 -3.34 13.52
N GLU A 91 -9.98 -3.47 14.83
CA GLU A 91 -9.42 -4.64 15.50
C GLU A 91 -10.32 -5.87 15.36
N ASP A 92 -11.63 -5.68 15.32
CA ASP A 92 -12.61 -6.75 15.14
C ASP A 92 -12.62 -7.25 13.70
N VAL A 93 -12.51 -6.34 12.73
CA VAL A 93 -12.34 -6.72 11.33
C VAL A 93 -11.03 -7.49 11.13
N LEU A 94 -9.92 -7.05 11.74
CA LEU A 94 -8.66 -7.81 11.68
C LEU A 94 -8.78 -9.20 12.33
N GLU A 95 -9.48 -9.32 13.44
CA GLU A 95 -9.78 -10.62 14.06
C GLU A 95 -10.57 -11.52 13.10
N HIS A 96 -11.60 -10.99 12.44
CA HIS A 96 -12.37 -11.72 11.45
C HIS A 96 -11.47 -12.19 10.29
N LEU A 97 -10.71 -11.28 9.67
CA LEU A 97 -9.80 -11.60 8.58
C LEU A 97 -8.72 -12.62 8.99
N ASP A 98 -8.22 -12.55 10.22
CA ASP A 98 -7.24 -13.52 10.74
C ASP A 98 -7.83 -14.92 10.94
N ARG A 99 -9.07 -15.01 11.48
CA ARG A 99 -9.75 -16.27 11.76
C ARG A 99 -10.20 -17.00 10.49
N THR A 100 -10.60 -16.25 9.47
CA THR A 100 -11.12 -16.80 8.21
C THR A 100 -10.05 -16.93 7.13
N PHE A 101 -8.82 -16.51 7.37
CA PHE A 101 -7.75 -16.42 6.38
C PHE A 101 -7.43 -17.75 5.70
N ASP A 102 -7.65 -17.80 4.41
CA ASP A 102 -7.22 -18.87 3.50
C ASP A 102 -6.05 -18.36 2.64
N PRO A 103 -4.82 -18.91 2.79
CA PRO A 103 -3.63 -18.40 2.08
C PRO A 103 -3.68 -18.56 0.55
N VAL A 104 -4.64 -19.34 0.03
CA VAL A 104 -4.81 -19.56 -1.41
C VAL A 104 -5.83 -18.60 -2.01
N LYS A 105 -6.85 -18.24 -1.24
CA LYS A 105 -8.01 -17.48 -1.75
C LYS A 105 -8.00 -16.02 -1.35
N ASP A 106 -7.45 -15.71 -0.16
CA ASP A 106 -7.61 -14.39 0.44
C ASP A 106 -6.43 -13.47 0.12
N SER A 107 -6.72 -12.20 0.08
CA SER A 107 -5.72 -11.13 -0.05
C SER A 107 -4.61 -11.25 0.99
N ARG A 108 -3.37 -11.06 0.55
CA ARG A 108 -2.20 -10.99 1.43
C ARG A 108 -1.82 -9.56 1.82
N ILE A 109 -2.59 -8.56 1.43
CA ILE A 109 -2.30 -7.15 1.69
C ILE A 109 -3.45 -6.53 2.44
N LYS A 110 -3.19 -5.98 3.64
CA LYS A 110 -4.18 -5.26 4.44
C LYS A 110 -3.73 -3.81 4.62
N LEU A 111 -4.59 -2.89 4.27
CA LEU A 111 -4.40 -1.45 4.41
C LEU A 111 -5.33 -0.95 5.50
N LEU A 112 -4.78 -0.27 6.50
CA LEU A 112 -5.54 0.21 7.64
C LEU A 112 -5.51 1.73 7.72
N TYR A 113 -6.66 2.33 7.95
CA TYR A 113 -6.78 3.72 8.38
C TYR A 113 -7.47 3.77 9.74
N LEU A 114 -6.74 4.24 10.76
CA LEU A 114 -7.20 4.27 12.14
C LEU A 114 -7.21 5.70 12.69
N GLU A 115 -8.31 6.10 13.31
CA GLU A 115 -8.41 7.34 14.09
C GLU A 115 -8.10 7.10 15.56
N SER A 116 -8.40 5.92 16.07
CA SER A 116 -8.04 5.45 17.41
C SER A 116 -7.76 3.95 17.41
N VAL A 117 -7.09 3.47 18.46
CA VAL A 117 -6.92 2.04 18.75
C VAL A 117 -7.61 1.78 20.07
N THR A 118 -8.74 1.10 20.05
CA THR A 118 -9.58 0.85 21.23
C THR A 118 -9.13 -0.39 21.98
N ASN A 119 -8.68 -1.41 21.25
CA ASN A 119 -8.15 -2.64 21.83
C ASN A 119 -6.75 -2.98 21.29
N PRO A 120 -5.68 -2.39 21.88
CA PRO A 120 -4.30 -2.60 21.41
C PRO A 120 -3.85 -4.06 21.47
N GLN A 121 -4.36 -4.84 22.44
CA GLN A 121 -4.00 -6.25 22.58
C GLN A 121 -4.61 -7.09 21.46
N LYS A 122 -5.86 -6.82 21.08
CA LYS A 122 -6.54 -7.47 19.96
C LYS A 122 -5.83 -7.14 18.65
N LEU A 123 -5.53 -5.85 18.40
CA LEU A 123 -4.78 -5.42 17.23
C LEU A 123 -3.44 -6.15 17.14
N LEU A 124 -2.64 -6.14 18.21
CA LEU A 124 -1.34 -6.79 18.24
C LEU A 124 -1.46 -8.30 17.95
N LYS A 125 -2.41 -8.97 18.58
CA LYS A 125 -2.61 -10.42 18.43
C LYS A 125 -2.91 -10.81 16.98
N HIS A 126 -3.93 -10.17 16.39
CA HIS A 126 -4.44 -10.58 15.09
C HIS A 126 -3.58 -10.06 13.94
N ALA A 127 -3.01 -8.85 14.02
CA ALA A 127 -2.03 -8.37 13.06
C ALA A 127 -0.77 -9.25 13.04
N SER A 128 -0.18 -9.54 14.20
CA SER A 128 1.00 -10.43 14.27
C SER A 128 0.69 -11.86 13.79
N SER A 129 -0.54 -12.35 14.00
CA SER A 129 -0.97 -13.64 13.47
C SER A 129 -1.03 -13.65 11.96
N LEU A 130 -1.67 -12.65 11.35
CA LEU A 130 -1.75 -12.48 9.90
C LEU A 130 -0.36 -12.36 9.27
N ILE A 131 0.53 -11.56 9.86
CA ILE A 131 1.91 -11.37 9.36
C ILE A 131 2.68 -12.69 9.38
N ARG A 132 2.54 -13.51 10.44
CA ARG A 132 3.14 -14.85 10.48
C ARG A 132 2.58 -15.80 9.42
N LYS A 133 1.37 -15.57 8.93
CA LYS A 133 0.75 -16.31 7.83
C LYS A 133 1.17 -15.77 6.45
N GLY A 134 2.09 -14.78 6.39
CA GLY A 134 2.60 -14.17 5.16
C GLY A 134 1.76 -13.01 4.63
N VAL A 135 0.90 -12.43 5.46
CA VAL A 135 0.14 -11.21 5.12
C VAL A 135 1.00 -9.99 5.42
N GLN A 136 0.96 -9.00 4.55
CA GLN A 136 1.61 -7.71 4.70
C GLN A 136 0.58 -6.67 5.14
N ILE A 137 0.90 -5.87 6.16
CA ILE A 137 -0.02 -4.87 6.72
C ILE A 137 0.65 -3.51 6.73
N ALA A 138 0.00 -2.51 6.14
CA ALA A 138 0.40 -1.11 6.23
C ALA A 138 -0.73 -0.28 6.83
N ALA A 139 -0.39 0.75 7.59
CA ALA A 139 -1.37 1.53 8.32
C ALA A 139 -1.03 3.00 8.43
N ILE A 140 -2.06 3.84 8.32
CA ILE A 140 -2.05 5.24 8.74
C ILE A 140 -2.80 5.35 10.07
N LYS A 141 -2.21 6.06 11.03
CA LYS A 141 -2.91 6.50 12.23
C LYS A 141 -3.10 8.01 12.16
N ALA A 142 -4.36 8.45 12.09
CA ALA A 142 -4.70 9.87 12.10
C ALA A 142 -4.37 10.53 13.45
N GLY A 143 -4.10 11.84 13.44
CA GLY A 143 -3.80 12.58 14.66
C GLY A 143 -2.44 12.26 15.27
N SER A 144 -1.39 12.17 14.46
CA SER A 144 -0.01 11.89 14.87
C SER A 144 0.69 13.09 15.55
N THR A 145 0.16 14.30 15.39
CA THR A 145 0.67 15.53 16.02
C THR A 145 -0.31 16.07 17.07
N VAL A 146 0.14 16.97 17.95
CA VAL A 146 -0.74 17.62 18.94
C VAL A 146 -1.92 18.32 18.25
N ALA A 147 -1.67 19.02 17.15
CA ALA A 147 -2.73 19.69 16.39
C ALA A 147 -3.66 18.68 15.70
N GLY A 148 -3.10 17.63 15.10
CA GLY A 148 -3.85 16.54 14.49
C GLY A 148 -4.68 15.75 15.49
N SER A 149 -4.16 15.46 16.68
CA SER A 149 -4.89 14.80 17.77
C SER A 149 -6.08 15.64 18.23
N ARG A 150 -5.91 16.96 18.36
CA ARG A 150 -7.00 17.89 18.69
C ARG A 150 -8.07 17.91 17.59
N ALA A 151 -7.67 17.95 16.33
CA ALA A 151 -8.59 17.89 15.19
C ALA A 151 -9.38 16.58 15.16
N ALA A 152 -8.72 15.44 15.33
CA ALA A 152 -9.36 14.12 15.40
C ALA A 152 -10.34 14.01 16.57
N ALA A 153 -9.94 14.46 17.77
CA ALA A 153 -10.82 14.49 18.94
C ALA A 153 -12.07 15.37 18.73
N SER A 154 -11.93 16.49 18.03
CA SER A 154 -13.06 17.37 17.69
C SER A 154 -13.99 16.75 16.65
N HIS A 155 -13.45 15.89 15.77
CA HIS A 155 -14.21 15.27 14.68
C HIS A 155 -14.98 14.02 15.16
N THR A 156 -14.34 13.16 15.97
CA THR A 156 -14.91 11.85 16.37
C THR A 156 -15.33 11.79 17.83
N GLY A 157 -14.99 12.81 18.64
CA GLY A 157 -15.20 12.78 20.09
C GLY A 157 -14.33 11.74 20.83
N ALA A 158 -13.49 11.01 20.11
CA ALA A 158 -12.64 9.98 20.69
C ALA A 158 -11.33 10.57 21.23
N ILE A 159 -10.86 10.05 22.37
CA ILE A 159 -9.53 10.35 22.89
C ILE A 159 -8.51 9.62 22.00
N THR A 160 -7.68 10.38 21.29
CA THR A 160 -6.65 9.79 20.43
C THR A 160 -5.50 9.23 21.29
N ASN A 161 -5.08 8.02 20.97
CA ASN A 161 -3.91 7.40 21.60
C ASN A 161 -2.63 8.20 21.25
N SER A 162 -1.66 8.22 22.14
CA SER A 162 -0.34 8.79 21.87
C SER A 162 0.28 8.15 20.60
N ASP A 163 0.72 8.97 19.66
CA ASP A 163 1.33 8.48 18.40
C ASP A 163 2.55 7.59 18.65
N MET A 164 3.38 7.95 19.64
CA MET A 164 4.54 7.13 20.04
C MET A 164 4.13 5.71 20.45
N VAL A 165 3.05 5.59 21.21
CA VAL A 165 2.55 4.27 21.68
C VAL A 165 2.01 3.46 20.50
N VAL A 166 1.28 4.10 19.59
CA VAL A 166 0.74 3.41 18.40
C VAL A 166 1.87 2.98 17.46
N ARG A 167 2.88 3.81 17.23
CA ARG A 167 4.06 3.43 16.44
C ARG A 167 4.82 2.24 17.07
N ALA A 168 4.97 2.24 18.38
CA ALA A 168 5.60 1.12 19.10
C ALA A 168 4.77 -0.17 18.96
N LEU A 169 3.43 -0.05 19.05
CA LEU A 169 2.50 -1.16 18.83
C LEU A 169 2.61 -1.71 17.40
N PHE A 170 2.58 -0.84 16.39
CA PHE A 170 2.71 -1.23 14.99
C PHE A 170 4.04 -1.93 14.72
N ARG A 171 5.13 -1.36 15.21
CA ARG A 171 6.46 -1.99 15.09
C ARG A 171 6.49 -3.38 15.72
N LYS A 172 5.91 -3.54 16.92
CA LYS A 172 5.83 -4.83 17.62
C LYS A 172 4.96 -5.83 16.86
N ALA A 173 3.89 -5.37 16.21
CA ALA A 173 3.00 -6.20 15.41
C ALA A 173 3.60 -6.57 14.05
N GLY A 174 4.58 -5.82 13.54
CA GLY A 174 5.12 -5.92 12.18
C GLY A 174 4.33 -5.12 11.13
N ILE A 175 3.50 -4.16 11.57
CA ILE A 175 2.74 -3.28 10.68
C ILE A 175 3.66 -2.16 10.19
N VAL A 176 3.67 -1.89 8.89
CA VAL A 176 4.35 -0.75 8.29
C VAL A 176 3.54 0.52 8.58
N TYR A 177 4.15 1.44 9.34
CA TYR A 177 3.53 2.74 9.62
C TYR A 177 3.73 3.66 8.42
N CYS A 178 2.65 4.26 7.93
CA CYS A 178 2.65 5.26 6.87
C CYS A 178 2.16 6.60 7.43
N SER A 179 2.82 7.69 7.04
CA SER A 179 2.53 9.05 7.50
C SER A 179 1.53 9.79 6.62
N SER A 180 1.31 9.31 5.39
CA SER A 180 0.42 9.92 4.41
C SER A 180 -0.31 8.87 3.56
N ARG A 181 -1.34 9.32 2.86
CA ARG A 181 -2.07 8.52 1.86
C ARG A 181 -1.14 8.02 0.76
N GLU A 182 -0.32 8.90 0.25
CA GLU A 182 0.63 8.62 -0.83
C GLU A 182 1.63 7.54 -0.41
N GLU A 183 2.14 7.62 0.81
CA GLU A 183 3.03 6.60 1.38
C GLU A 183 2.32 5.25 1.54
N LEU A 184 1.08 5.24 2.06
CA LEU A 184 0.30 4.00 2.20
C LEU A 184 0.07 3.31 0.85
N LEU A 185 -0.30 4.07 -0.18
CA LEU A 185 -0.55 3.53 -1.51
C LEU A 185 0.74 3.07 -2.20
N SER A 186 1.85 3.80 -2.01
CA SER A 186 3.17 3.37 -2.51
C SER A 186 3.62 2.06 -1.86
N VAL A 187 3.47 1.94 -0.54
CA VAL A 187 3.77 0.70 0.19
C VAL A 187 2.87 -0.44 -0.28
N ALA A 188 1.57 -0.18 -0.49
CA ALA A 188 0.64 -1.16 -1.04
C ALA A 188 1.08 -1.64 -2.43
N SER A 189 1.53 -0.73 -3.29
CA SER A 189 2.05 -1.08 -4.62
C SER A 189 3.27 -2.00 -4.52
N VAL A 190 4.21 -1.70 -3.61
CA VAL A 190 5.39 -2.55 -3.39
C VAL A 190 5.00 -3.94 -2.87
N PHE A 191 3.97 -4.04 -2.02
CA PHE A 191 3.50 -5.32 -1.49
C PHE A 191 2.95 -6.28 -2.55
N HIS A 192 2.55 -5.78 -3.72
CA HIS A 192 2.14 -6.62 -4.86
C HIS A 192 3.30 -7.30 -5.58
N TYR A 193 4.54 -6.82 -5.40
CA TYR A 193 5.71 -7.40 -6.01
C TYR A 193 6.27 -8.55 -5.16
N LYS A 194 7.13 -9.36 -5.78
CA LYS A 194 7.88 -10.41 -5.07
C LYS A 194 8.80 -9.76 -4.02
N GLU A 195 9.01 -10.48 -2.93
CA GLU A 195 9.95 -10.05 -1.90
C GLU A 195 11.36 -9.89 -2.50
N LEU A 196 11.95 -8.72 -2.26
CA LEU A 196 13.32 -8.42 -2.67
C LEU A 196 14.30 -9.27 -1.84
N LYS A 197 15.08 -10.12 -2.50
CA LYS A 197 16.02 -11.05 -1.85
C LYS A 197 17.41 -10.48 -1.63
N GLY A 198 17.71 -9.36 -2.26
CA GLY A 198 19.00 -8.68 -2.18
C GLY A 198 18.82 -7.17 -2.07
N LYS A 199 19.86 -6.40 -2.37
CA LYS A 199 19.86 -4.94 -2.26
C LYS A 199 20.23 -4.22 -3.54
N ASN A 200 20.68 -4.93 -4.53
CA ASN A 200 21.28 -4.38 -5.74
C ASN A 200 20.22 -4.09 -6.79
N ILE A 201 20.02 -2.85 -7.11
CA ILE A 201 18.97 -2.37 -8.01
C ILE A 201 19.57 -1.87 -9.31
N ALA A 202 19.08 -2.34 -10.44
CA ALA A 202 19.30 -1.70 -11.72
C ALA A 202 18.25 -0.60 -11.94
N ILE A 203 18.68 0.57 -12.36
CA ILE A 203 17.79 1.66 -12.79
C ILE A 203 17.84 1.72 -14.30
N ILE A 204 16.69 1.59 -14.94
CA ILE A 204 16.53 1.68 -16.41
C ILE A 204 15.74 2.95 -16.69
N THR A 205 16.30 3.85 -17.50
CA THR A 205 15.69 5.17 -17.70
C THR A 205 16.00 5.74 -19.08
N HIS A 206 15.24 6.76 -19.45
CA HIS A 206 15.50 7.66 -20.57
C HIS A 206 15.84 9.09 -20.10
N ALA A 207 15.87 9.33 -18.79
CA ALA A 207 15.95 10.66 -18.20
C ALA A 207 17.00 10.67 -17.06
N GLY A 208 18.23 11.06 -17.37
CA GLY A 208 19.36 11.03 -16.47
C GLY A 208 19.11 11.76 -15.15
N GLY A 209 18.44 12.93 -15.15
CA GLY A 209 18.14 13.68 -13.92
C GLY A 209 17.23 12.90 -12.95
N SER A 210 16.21 12.21 -13.44
CA SER A 210 15.34 11.36 -12.63
C SER A 210 16.11 10.15 -12.07
N ALA A 211 17.03 9.60 -12.86
CA ALA A 211 17.87 8.49 -12.44
C ALA A 211 18.80 8.87 -11.27
N VAL A 212 19.41 10.06 -11.30
CA VAL A 212 20.25 10.54 -10.20
C VAL A 212 19.45 10.67 -8.91
N MET A 213 18.26 11.29 -8.96
CA MET A 213 17.40 11.44 -7.79
C MET A 213 16.96 10.08 -7.24
N LEU A 214 16.65 9.12 -8.11
CA LEU A 214 16.27 7.77 -7.71
C LEU A 214 17.46 7.01 -7.09
N THR A 215 18.66 7.13 -7.67
CA THR A 215 19.90 6.56 -7.12
C THR A 215 20.14 7.04 -5.68
N ASP A 216 20.03 8.35 -5.44
CA ASP A 216 20.16 8.93 -4.11
C ASP A 216 19.09 8.39 -3.15
N ALA A 217 17.83 8.33 -3.58
CA ALA A 217 16.72 7.84 -2.77
C ALA A 217 16.89 6.36 -2.39
N LEU A 218 17.29 5.51 -3.33
CA LEU A 218 17.56 4.09 -3.09
C LEU A 218 18.74 3.91 -2.11
N SER A 219 19.84 4.62 -2.33
CA SER A 219 21.03 4.55 -1.48
C SER A 219 20.76 5.04 -0.06
N LEU A 220 20.03 6.14 0.11
CA LEU A 220 19.58 6.63 1.41
C LEU A 220 18.62 5.66 2.10
N GLY A 221 17.85 4.91 1.33
CA GLY A 221 16.95 3.84 1.79
C GLY A 221 17.68 2.53 2.17
N GLY A 222 19.01 2.44 1.96
CA GLY A 222 19.81 1.26 2.28
C GLY A 222 19.84 0.20 1.17
N LEU A 223 19.40 0.54 -0.03
CA LEU A 223 19.61 -0.24 -1.25
C LEU A 223 20.89 0.21 -1.96
N GLU A 224 21.36 -0.59 -2.90
CA GLU A 224 22.60 -0.33 -3.63
C GLU A 224 22.30 -0.23 -5.14
N VAL A 225 23.03 0.63 -5.83
CA VAL A 225 22.97 0.79 -7.29
C VAL A 225 24.36 0.48 -7.81
N PRO A 226 24.73 -0.83 -7.94
CA PRO A 226 26.09 -1.23 -8.30
C PRO A 226 26.40 -0.84 -9.75
N ALA A 227 27.67 -0.52 -10.01
CA ALA A 227 28.14 -0.29 -11.37
C ALA A 227 28.03 -1.58 -12.20
N ILE A 228 27.58 -1.46 -13.44
CA ILE A 228 27.52 -2.56 -14.42
C ILE A 228 28.63 -2.30 -15.42
N GLU A 229 29.61 -3.21 -15.44
CA GLU A 229 30.82 -3.10 -16.23
C GLU A 229 31.18 -4.46 -16.88
N GLY A 230 32.13 -4.44 -17.80
CA GLY A 230 32.69 -5.63 -18.40
C GLY A 230 32.07 -6.00 -19.74
N ARG A 231 32.43 -7.20 -20.22
CA ARG A 231 32.16 -7.64 -21.61
C ARG A 231 30.65 -7.69 -21.95
N ASP A 232 29.82 -8.05 -20.98
CA ASP A 232 28.38 -8.17 -21.21
C ASP A 232 27.71 -6.79 -21.23
N ALA A 233 28.19 -5.83 -20.41
CA ALA A 233 27.77 -4.42 -20.52
C ALA A 233 28.14 -3.83 -21.90
N GLU A 234 29.35 -4.12 -22.41
CA GLU A 234 29.79 -3.69 -23.74
C GLU A 234 28.91 -4.31 -24.86
N LYS A 235 28.54 -5.57 -24.73
CA LYS A 235 27.63 -6.22 -25.70
C LYS A 235 26.24 -5.60 -25.68
N LEU A 236 25.69 -5.33 -24.50
CA LEU A 236 24.39 -4.64 -24.39
C LEU A 236 24.48 -3.24 -25.04
N LEU A 237 25.50 -2.48 -24.68
CA LEU A 237 25.70 -1.11 -25.21
C LEU A 237 25.76 -1.08 -26.74
N ALA A 238 26.41 -2.07 -27.36
CA ALA A 238 26.53 -2.17 -28.81
C ALA A 238 25.18 -2.33 -29.54
N ASN A 239 24.14 -2.76 -28.84
CA ASN A 239 22.78 -2.93 -29.38
C ASN A 239 21.83 -1.74 -29.04
N LEU A 240 22.32 -0.76 -28.30
CA LEU A 240 21.57 0.44 -27.97
C LEU A 240 21.92 1.62 -28.92
N HIS A 241 21.13 2.66 -28.87
CA HIS A 241 21.42 3.87 -29.66
C HIS A 241 22.75 4.52 -29.22
N PRO A 242 23.52 5.10 -30.15
CA PRO A 242 24.69 5.90 -29.82
C PRO A 242 24.33 7.02 -28.82
N GLY A 243 25.08 7.11 -27.74
CA GLY A 243 24.84 8.03 -26.64
C GLY A 243 24.14 7.40 -25.43
N SER A 244 23.69 6.13 -25.53
CA SER A 244 23.20 5.35 -24.39
C SER A 244 24.32 5.04 -23.40
N SER A 245 23.95 4.70 -22.16
CA SER A 245 24.86 4.24 -21.11
C SER A 245 24.32 2.99 -20.45
N VAL A 246 25.18 2.03 -20.11
CA VAL A 246 24.81 0.79 -19.40
C VAL A 246 25.48 0.67 -18.04
N SER A 247 26.10 1.72 -17.52
CA SER A 247 26.88 1.67 -16.27
C SER A 247 26.06 1.64 -14.98
N ASN A 248 24.74 1.62 -15.06
CA ASN A 248 23.78 1.74 -13.95
C ASN A 248 23.89 3.09 -13.21
N PRO A 249 22.94 4.00 -13.42
CA PRO A 249 21.69 3.83 -14.23
C PRO A 249 21.93 3.51 -15.70
N ILE A 250 21.12 2.61 -16.25
CA ILE A 250 21.10 2.29 -17.69
C ILE A 250 20.23 3.35 -18.37
N ASP A 251 20.86 4.24 -19.13
CA ASP A 251 20.18 5.29 -19.89
C ASP A 251 20.13 4.90 -21.39
N PHE A 252 18.94 4.56 -21.88
CA PHE A 252 18.73 4.16 -23.28
C PHE A 252 18.06 5.23 -24.12
N LEU A 253 18.10 6.47 -23.65
CA LEU A 253 17.64 7.71 -24.29
C LEU A 253 16.11 7.81 -24.47
N ALA A 254 15.61 9.03 -24.66
CA ALA A 254 14.19 9.29 -24.88
C ALA A 254 13.64 8.69 -26.19
N THR A 255 14.51 8.30 -27.10
CA THR A 255 14.19 7.63 -28.37
C THR A 255 14.27 6.09 -28.28
N GLY A 256 14.48 5.57 -27.08
CA GLY A 256 14.55 4.13 -26.83
C GLY A 256 13.27 3.41 -27.25
N THR A 257 13.44 2.17 -27.73
CA THR A 257 12.34 1.35 -28.26
C THR A 257 11.94 0.23 -27.28
N ALA A 258 10.76 -0.35 -27.48
CA ALA A 258 10.31 -1.54 -26.74
C ALA A 258 11.32 -2.68 -26.85
N GLU A 259 11.87 -2.93 -28.03
CA GLU A 259 12.88 -3.96 -28.25
C GLU A 259 14.14 -3.73 -27.42
N GLN A 260 14.61 -2.48 -27.35
CA GLN A 260 15.76 -2.12 -26.53
C GLN A 260 15.46 -2.26 -25.03
N LEU A 261 14.28 -1.85 -24.59
CA LEU A 261 13.85 -2.05 -23.19
C LEU A 261 13.78 -3.54 -22.85
N GLY A 262 13.16 -4.37 -23.71
CA GLY A 262 13.11 -5.81 -23.54
C GLY A 262 14.49 -6.45 -23.44
N MET A 263 15.43 -6.02 -24.29
CA MET A 263 16.82 -6.49 -24.24
C MET A 263 17.52 -6.10 -22.93
N ILE A 264 17.32 -4.86 -22.44
CA ILE A 264 17.88 -4.41 -21.16
C ILE A 264 17.31 -5.23 -19.99
N ILE A 265 15.98 -5.47 -19.99
CA ILE A 265 15.33 -6.31 -18.99
C ILE A 265 15.91 -7.71 -18.98
N ASP A 266 16.06 -8.33 -20.17
CA ASP A 266 16.64 -9.68 -20.31
C ASP A 266 18.07 -9.75 -19.75
N TYR A 267 18.91 -8.74 -20.03
CA TYR A 267 20.25 -8.67 -19.47
C TYR A 267 20.26 -8.52 -17.95
N CYS A 268 19.35 -7.71 -17.40
CA CYS A 268 19.22 -7.55 -15.94
C CYS A 268 18.71 -8.81 -15.25
N GLU A 269 17.83 -9.58 -15.91
CA GLU A 269 17.28 -10.81 -15.34
C GLU A 269 18.19 -12.04 -15.50
N ASN A 270 18.91 -12.14 -16.61
CA ASN A 270 19.56 -13.37 -17.00
C ASN A 270 21.10 -13.29 -17.19
N THR A 271 21.68 -12.09 -17.15
CA THR A 271 23.11 -11.91 -17.44
C THR A 271 23.87 -11.16 -16.34
N PHE A 272 23.27 -10.14 -15.75
CA PHE A 272 23.90 -9.36 -14.68
C PHE A 272 23.60 -9.97 -13.30
N ASP A 273 24.32 -11.04 -12.96
CA ASP A 273 24.12 -11.84 -11.73
C ASP A 273 24.14 -11.01 -10.43
N GLN A 274 24.76 -9.81 -10.47
CA GLN A 274 24.80 -8.91 -9.31
C GLN A 274 23.52 -8.11 -9.10
N ILE A 275 22.54 -8.15 -10.00
CA ILE A 275 21.29 -7.39 -9.90
C ILE A 275 20.20 -8.25 -9.27
N ASP A 276 19.57 -7.73 -8.20
CA ASP A 276 18.48 -8.41 -7.48
C ASP A 276 17.10 -7.97 -7.94
N ALA A 277 16.98 -6.72 -8.41
CA ALA A 277 15.74 -6.16 -8.96
C ALA A 277 16.02 -4.97 -9.87
N MET A 278 15.01 -4.53 -10.62
CA MET A 278 15.11 -3.38 -11.49
C MET A 278 13.94 -2.40 -11.28
N VAL A 279 14.23 -1.13 -11.55
CA VAL A 279 13.22 -0.06 -11.60
C VAL A 279 13.28 0.59 -12.97
N VAL A 280 12.15 0.58 -13.67
CA VAL A 280 12.02 1.24 -14.98
C VAL A 280 11.39 2.61 -14.80
N VAL A 281 12.09 3.65 -15.23
CA VAL A 281 11.63 5.05 -15.22
C VAL A 281 11.62 5.56 -16.65
N PHE A 282 10.48 5.40 -17.32
CA PHE A 282 10.29 5.85 -18.70
C PHE A 282 8.97 6.62 -18.80
N GLY A 283 9.05 7.93 -18.83
CA GLY A 283 7.89 8.82 -18.95
C GLY A 283 7.66 9.29 -20.39
N SER A 284 6.54 9.96 -20.63
CA SER A 284 6.29 10.61 -21.93
C SER A 284 7.14 11.87 -22.06
N PRO A 285 8.08 11.93 -23.04
CA PRO A 285 8.82 13.15 -23.30
C PRO A 285 7.98 14.22 -24.04
N GLY A 286 6.67 13.96 -24.27
CA GLY A 286 5.78 14.83 -25.04
C GLY A 286 6.01 14.81 -26.56
N LEU A 287 6.89 13.93 -27.04
CA LEU A 287 7.26 13.85 -28.46
C LEU A 287 6.52 12.72 -29.20
N PHE A 288 6.15 11.65 -28.50
CA PHE A 288 5.43 10.48 -29.02
C PHE A 288 4.76 9.71 -27.88
N ASP A 289 3.85 8.80 -28.24
CA ASP A 289 3.20 7.90 -27.28
C ASP A 289 4.19 6.82 -26.86
N VAL A 290 4.49 6.77 -25.55
CA VAL A 290 5.42 5.80 -24.95
C VAL A 290 4.75 4.49 -24.54
N ALA A 291 3.41 4.36 -24.67
CA ALA A 291 2.69 3.15 -24.29
C ALA A 291 3.27 1.89 -24.97
N ASN A 292 3.68 2.03 -26.23
CA ASN A 292 4.28 0.95 -27.00
C ASN A 292 5.65 0.50 -26.45
N VAL A 293 6.39 1.35 -25.73
CA VAL A 293 7.68 1.00 -25.15
C VAL A 293 7.50 0.06 -23.95
N TYR A 294 6.37 0.19 -23.23
CA TYR A 294 6.02 -0.66 -22.12
C TYR A 294 5.30 -1.97 -22.52
N ALA A 295 5.12 -2.24 -23.80
CA ALA A 295 4.44 -3.45 -24.29
C ALA A 295 5.36 -4.69 -24.36
N VAL A 296 6.45 -4.71 -23.58
CA VAL A 296 7.45 -5.80 -23.49
C VAL A 296 7.17 -6.73 -22.34
#